data_9670ff10cfd508fc6afc0b0426e231c9
#
_entry.id   9670ff10cfd508fc6afc0b0426e231c9
#
_cell.length_a   1.000
_cell.length_b   1.000
_cell.length_c   1.000
_cell.angle_alpha   90.00
_cell.angle_beta   90.00
_cell.angle_gamma   90.00
#
_symmetry.space_group_name_H-M   'P 1'
#
loop_
_entity.id
_entity.type
_entity.pdbx_description
1 polymer ?
#
loop_
_entity_poly.entity_id
_entity_poly.type
_entity_poly.pdbx_seq_one_letter_code
_entity_poly.pdbx_strand_id
1 'polypeptide(L)'
;MHIHPLVRFIFFLAFSFSVLLADTLTLWAIYFGIFVVTTGFDRTVILAVFSRIKPFILYFPFMLILYLAVSVLFTDATIYQAMFEVGFAFLRIVLMISIMSLYFESVGSPNFLLALRSIWFQTGLKWNWMENFFLFLDMTLRFYPSLQRDWIT
;
A
#
# COMPACT_ATOMS: atom_id res chain seq x y z
N MET A 1 -10.94 14.57 -17.98
CA MET A 1 -9.56 15.06 -17.83
C MET A 1 -8.68 13.84 -17.57
N HIS A 2 -7.94 13.34 -18.59
CA HIS A 2 -7.07 12.18 -18.44
C HIS A 2 -5.75 12.62 -17.79
N ILE A 3 -5.69 12.54 -16.47
CA ILE A 3 -4.45 12.76 -15.72
C ILE A 3 -3.49 11.62 -16.08
N HIS A 4 -2.27 11.96 -16.46
CA HIS A 4 -1.24 11.01 -16.83
C HIS A 4 -1.04 9.99 -15.69
N PRO A 5 -0.99 8.67 -15.94
CA PRO A 5 -0.92 7.65 -14.90
C PRO A 5 0.28 7.81 -13.94
N LEU A 6 1.36 8.39 -14.44
CA LEU A 6 2.57 8.71 -13.69
C LEU A 6 2.31 9.78 -12.61
N VAL A 7 1.59 10.86 -12.94
CA VAL A 7 1.24 11.93 -12.00
C VAL A 7 0.36 11.35 -10.89
N ARG A 8 -0.58 10.48 -11.25
CA ARG A 8 -1.44 9.79 -10.31
C ARG A 8 -0.62 8.89 -9.37
N PHE A 9 0.34 8.15 -9.89
CA PHE A 9 1.24 7.30 -9.08
C PHE A 9 2.04 8.12 -8.08
N ILE A 10 2.70 9.19 -8.52
CA ILE A 10 3.50 10.06 -7.64
C ILE A 10 2.63 10.68 -6.56
N PHE A 11 1.41 11.13 -6.91
CA PHE A 11 0.48 11.70 -5.95
C PHE A 11 0.08 10.70 -4.85
N PHE A 12 -0.31 9.48 -5.22
CA PHE A 12 -0.68 8.44 -4.26
C PHE A 12 0.51 8.00 -3.40
N LEU A 13 1.70 7.93 -3.99
CA LEU A 13 2.93 7.60 -3.28
C LEU A 13 3.29 8.68 -2.27
N ALA A 14 3.29 9.95 -2.67
CA ALA A 14 3.55 11.08 -1.78
C ALA A 14 2.50 11.16 -0.65
N PHE A 15 1.23 10.95 -0.96
CA PHE A 15 0.16 10.91 0.01
C PHE A 15 0.34 9.75 1.01
N SER A 16 0.70 8.56 0.54
CA SER A 16 0.99 7.39 1.36
C SER A 16 2.16 7.63 2.32
N PHE A 17 3.25 8.23 1.84
CA PHE A 17 4.39 8.61 2.70
C PHE A 17 4.02 9.70 3.71
N SER A 18 3.20 10.68 3.32
CA SER A 18 2.73 11.73 4.21
C SER A 18 1.94 11.16 5.40
N VAL A 19 1.17 10.10 5.18
CA VAL A 19 0.45 9.38 6.27
C VAL A 19 1.42 8.77 7.28
N LEU A 20 2.57 8.24 6.85
CA LEU A 20 3.59 7.70 7.76
C LEU A 20 4.19 8.78 8.67
N LEU A 21 4.28 10.02 8.19
CA LEU A 21 4.80 11.16 8.93
C LEU A 21 3.76 11.82 9.86
N ALA A 22 2.52 11.30 9.88
CA ALA A 22 1.47 11.82 10.75
C ALA A 22 1.73 11.43 12.21
N ASP A 23 2.28 12.34 13.02
CA ASP A 23 2.64 12.08 14.41
C ASP A 23 1.49 12.30 15.39
N THR A 24 0.39 12.92 14.94
CA THR A 24 -0.77 13.23 15.78
C THR A 24 -2.01 12.51 15.30
N LEU A 25 -2.86 12.12 16.24
CA LEU A 25 -4.16 11.49 15.94
C LEU A 25 -5.04 12.42 15.06
N THR A 26 -4.90 13.72 15.23
CA THR A 26 -5.65 14.72 14.45
C THR A 26 -5.26 14.68 12.98
N LEU A 27 -3.96 14.65 12.67
CA LEU A 27 -3.47 14.51 11.29
C LEU A 27 -3.92 13.19 10.68
N TRP A 28 -3.81 12.09 11.44
CA TRP A 28 -4.31 10.79 10.98
C TRP A 28 -5.81 10.84 10.65
N ALA A 29 -6.64 11.46 11.51
CA ALA A 29 -8.06 11.59 11.26
C ALA A 29 -8.38 12.40 9.99
N ILE A 30 -7.59 13.44 9.70
CA ILE A 30 -7.72 14.21 8.46
C ILE A 30 -7.42 13.33 7.23
N TYR A 31 -6.32 12.57 7.25
CA TYR A 31 -5.98 11.67 6.17
C TYR A 31 -7.02 10.57 5.97
N PHE A 32 -7.55 10.03 7.07
CA PHE A 32 -8.64 9.06 7.03
C PHE A 32 -9.91 9.66 6.42
N GLY A 33 -10.26 10.89 6.78
CA GLY A 33 -11.38 11.63 6.19
C GLY A 33 -11.21 11.82 4.67
N ILE A 34 -10.02 12.24 4.23
CA ILE A 34 -9.70 12.36 2.79
C ILE A 34 -9.83 10.99 2.09
N PHE A 35 -9.33 9.93 2.71
CA PHE A 35 -9.45 8.57 2.18
C PHE A 35 -10.91 8.15 2.00
N VAL A 36 -11.77 8.38 3.01
CA VAL A 36 -13.20 8.06 2.97
C VAL A 36 -13.91 8.84 1.85
N VAL A 37 -13.62 10.14 1.73
CA VAL A 37 -14.19 10.99 0.67
C VAL A 37 -13.76 10.53 -0.72
N THR A 38 -12.48 10.17 -0.89
CA THR A 38 -11.94 9.72 -2.20
C THR A 38 -12.45 8.35 -2.59
N THR A 39 -12.74 7.47 -1.63
CA THR A 39 -13.31 6.15 -1.88
C THR A 39 -14.78 6.25 -2.33
N GLY A 40 -15.47 7.37 -2.04
CA GLY A 40 -16.80 7.68 -2.54
C GLY A 40 -17.90 6.70 -2.12
N PHE A 41 -17.69 5.93 -1.06
CA PHE A 41 -18.59 4.89 -0.59
C PHE A 41 -18.90 3.77 -1.62
N ASP A 42 -18.05 3.61 -2.63
CA ASP A 42 -18.19 2.51 -3.57
C ASP A 42 -17.92 1.17 -2.86
N ARG A 43 -18.98 0.37 -2.72
CA ARG A 43 -18.94 -0.92 -2.03
C ARG A 43 -17.89 -1.87 -2.60
N THR A 44 -17.71 -1.87 -3.91
CA THR A 44 -16.78 -2.78 -4.58
C THR A 44 -15.34 -2.47 -4.22
N VAL A 45 -14.99 -1.19 -4.19
CA VAL A 45 -13.67 -0.69 -3.80
C VAL A 45 -13.40 -0.95 -2.32
N ILE A 46 -14.39 -0.69 -1.45
CA ILE A 46 -14.27 -0.93 0.00
C ILE A 46 -14.01 -2.41 0.28
N LEU A 47 -14.74 -3.32 -0.36
CA LEU A 47 -14.55 -4.76 -0.19
C LEU A 47 -13.18 -5.23 -0.70
N ALA A 48 -12.71 -4.71 -1.83
CA ALA A 48 -11.38 -5.01 -2.37
C ALA A 48 -10.27 -4.54 -1.41
N VAL A 49 -10.38 -3.32 -0.88
CA VAL A 49 -9.45 -2.79 0.12
C VAL A 49 -9.46 -3.65 1.39
N PHE A 50 -10.66 -3.98 1.90
CA PHE A 50 -10.80 -4.78 3.12
C PHE A 50 -10.21 -6.19 2.98
N SER A 51 -10.40 -6.84 1.83
CA SER A 51 -9.83 -8.16 1.55
C SER A 51 -8.30 -8.15 1.56
N ARG A 52 -7.67 -7.05 1.12
CA ARG A 52 -6.22 -6.88 1.11
C ARG A 52 -5.65 -6.55 2.49
N ILE A 53 -6.42 -5.87 3.35
CA ILE A 53 -6.01 -5.51 4.71
C ILE A 53 -6.20 -6.69 5.67
N LYS A 54 -7.16 -7.59 5.41
CA LYS A 54 -7.47 -8.73 6.26
C LYS A 54 -6.24 -9.52 6.75
N PRO A 55 -5.25 -9.92 5.92
CA PRO A 55 -4.08 -10.62 6.40
C PRO A 55 -3.25 -9.78 7.40
N PHE A 56 -3.15 -8.47 7.21
CA PHE A 56 -2.42 -7.59 8.12
C PHE A 56 -3.11 -7.49 9.48
N ILE A 57 -4.44 -7.42 9.52
CA ILE A 57 -5.21 -7.43 10.77
C ILE A 57 -4.99 -8.75 11.51
N LEU A 58 -4.89 -9.87 10.81
CA LEU A 58 -4.64 -11.17 11.43
C LEU A 58 -3.24 -11.27 12.06
N TYR A 59 -2.23 -10.64 11.46
CA TYR A 59 -0.86 -10.61 11.99
C TYR A 59 -0.65 -9.56 13.09
N PHE A 60 -1.56 -8.62 13.26
CA PHE A 60 -1.44 -7.55 14.24
C PHE A 60 -1.25 -8.03 15.68
N PRO A 61 -2.01 -8.99 16.21
CA PRO A 61 -1.82 -9.48 17.58
C PRO A 61 -0.41 -10.03 17.82
N PHE A 62 0.15 -10.73 16.82
CA PHE A 62 1.52 -11.25 16.88
C PHE A 62 2.55 -10.12 16.95
N MET A 63 2.44 -9.12 16.08
CA MET A 63 3.30 -7.95 16.08
C MET A 63 3.21 -7.16 17.39
N LEU A 64 2.00 -7.04 17.94
CA LEU A 64 1.76 -6.36 19.23
C LEU A 64 2.46 -7.08 20.37
N ILE A 65 2.34 -8.41 20.46
CA ILE A 65 3.00 -9.21 21.49
C ILE A 65 4.52 -9.07 21.39
N LEU A 66 5.07 -9.17 20.18
CA LEU A 66 6.52 -9.07 19.95
C LEU A 66 7.04 -7.69 20.33
N TYR A 67 6.34 -6.62 19.95
CA TYR A 67 6.74 -5.26 20.31
C TYR A 67 6.66 -5.03 21.83
N LEU A 68 5.58 -5.48 22.48
CA LEU A 68 5.45 -5.36 23.94
C LEU A 68 6.58 -6.11 24.65
N ALA A 69 6.93 -7.32 24.19
CA ALA A 69 8.04 -8.08 24.76
C ALA A 69 9.36 -7.31 24.66
N VAL A 70 9.66 -6.74 23.47
CA VAL A 70 10.87 -5.93 23.26
C VAL A 70 10.83 -4.64 24.10
N SER A 71 9.69 -3.95 24.12
CA SER A 71 9.54 -2.70 24.89
C SER A 71 9.74 -2.90 26.38
N VAL A 72 9.18 -3.96 26.94
CA VAL A 72 9.33 -4.28 28.38
C VAL A 72 10.76 -4.71 28.72
N LEU A 73 11.47 -5.38 27.80
CA LEU A 73 12.82 -5.88 28.04
C LEU A 73 13.92 -4.80 27.86
N PHE A 74 13.70 -3.83 26.97
CA PHE A 74 14.75 -2.90 26.54
C PHE A 74 14.43 -1.42 26.79
N THR A 75 13.19 -1.08 27.19
CA THR A 75 12.77 0.31 27.34
C THR A 75 12.02 0.48 28.67
N ASP A 76 12.30 1.56 29.40
CA ASP A 76 11.57 1.93 30.64
C ASP A 76 10.15 2.48 30.34
N ALA A 77 9.59 2.20 29.17
CA ALA A 77 8.28 2.68 28.78
C ALA A 77 7.17 1.94 29.54
N THR A 78 6.17 2.69 29.96
CA THR A 78 4.98 2.10 30.56
C THR A 78 4.24 1.25 29.53
N ILE A 79 3.71 0.08 29.92
CA ILE A 79 2.95 -0.82 29.02
C ILE A 79 1.84 -0.09 28.29
N TYR A 80 1.18 0.87 28.94
CA TYR A 80 0.15 1.70 28.33
C TYR A 80 0.67 2.57 27.17
N GLN A 81 1.83 3.20 27.35
CA GLN A 81 2.46 4.00 26.31
C GLN A 81 2.88 3.14 25.12
N ALA A 82 3.49 1.98 25.41
CA ALA A 82 3.89 1.03 24.37
C ALA A 82 2.66 0.52 23.58
N MET A 83 1.56 0.20 24.22
CA MET A 83 0.31 -0.20 23.54
C MET A 83 -0.26 0.91 22.65
N PHE A 84 -0.24 2.16 23.13
CA PHE A 84 -0.72 3.30 22.35
C PHE A 84 0.14 3.54 21.10
N GLU A 85 1.46 3.50 21.25
CA GLU A 85 2.41 3.68 20.14
C GLU A 85 2.24 2.60 19.06
N VAL A 86 2.16 1.34 19.48
CA VAL A 86 1.93 0.21 18.55
C VAL A 86 0.58 0.33 17.86
N GLY A 87 -0.47 0.63 18.61
CA GLY A 87 -1.81 0.81 18.04
C GLY A 87 -1.84 1.93 17.01
N PHE A 88 -1.18 3.05 17.30
CA PHE A 88 -1.10 4.19 16.39
C PHE A 88 -0.24 3.90 15.16
N ALA A 89 0.90 3.22 15.32
CA ALA A 89 1.74 2.77 14.21
C ALA A 89 0.97 1.80 13.29
N PHE A 90 0.19 0.89 13.87
CA PHE A 90 -0.67 -0.02 13.11
C PHE A 90 -1.74 0.74 12.30
N LEU A 91 -2.42 1.71 12.90
CA LEU A 91 -3.40 2.55 12.20
C LEU A 91 -2.79 3.28 10.99
N ARG A 92 -1.54 3.78 11.11
CA ARG A 92 -0.80 4.39 9.99
C ARG A 92 -0.56 3.39 8.87
N ILE A 93 -0.08 2.19 9.20
CA ILE A 93 0.21 1.14 8.22
C ILE A 93 -1.07 0.70 7.52
N VAL A 94 -2.16 0.47 8.26
CA VAL A 94 -3.46 0.10 7.69
C VAL A 94 -3.95 1.17 6.72
N LEU A 95 -3.86 2.44 7.09
CA LEU A 95 -4.28 3.54 6.22
C LEU A 95 -3.39 3.64 4.97
N MET A 96 -2.08 3.49 5.12
CA MET A 96 -1.13 3.46 4.00
C MET A 96 -1.46 2.33 3.00
N ILE A 97 -1.68 1.11 3.49
CA ILE A 97 -2.05 -0.03 2.66
C ILE A 97 -3.40 0.21 1.98
N SER A 98 -4.35 0.83 2.68
CA SER A 98 -5.66 1.17 2.13
C SER A 98 -5.55 2.13 0.95
N ILE A 99 -4.75 3.18 1.08
CA ILE A 99 -4.50 4.17 0.03
C ILE A 99 -3.83 3.53 -1.19
N MET A 100 -2.80 2.69 -0.96
CA MET A 100 -2.13 1.97 -2.04
C MET A 100 -3.06 0.97 -2.72
N SER A 101 -3.90 0.27 -1.95
CA SER A 101 -4.91 -0.64 -2.50
C SER A 101 -5.91 0.09 -3.41
N LEU A 102 -6.36 1.28 -2.99
CA LEU A 102 -7.25 2.14 -3.78
C LEU A 102 -6.58 2.59 -5.09
N TYR A 103 -5.30 2.91 -5.05
CA TYR A 103 -4.53 3.23 -6.25
C TYR A 103 -4.52 2.06 -7.24
N PHE A 104 -4.16 0.85 -6.77
CA PHE A 104 -4.13 -0.34 -7.63
C PHE A 104 -5.49 -0.68 -8.22
N GLU A 105 -6.58 -0.47 -7.48
CA GLU A 105 -7.94 -0.68 -7.99
C GLU A 105 -8.31 0.34 -9.08
N SER A 106 -7.92 1.61 -8.88
CA SER A 106 -8.27 2.69 -9.82
C SER A 106 -7.45 2.67 -11.11
N VAL A 107 -6.22 2.16 -11.09
CA VAL A 107 -5.30 2.22 -12.25
C VAL A 107 -5.25 0.90 -13.02
N GLY A 108 -5.47 -0.22 -12.33
CA GLY A 108 -5.29 -1.58 -12.87
C GLY A 108 -3.81 -1.96 -13.02
N SER A 109 -3.53 -3.26 -12.85
CA SER A 109 -2.16 -3.79 -12.86
C SER A 109 -1.36 -3.49 -14.14
N PRO A 110 -1.91 -3.62 -15.37
CA PRO A 110 -1.15 -3.36 -16.59
C PRO A 110 -0.76 -1.89 -16.76
N ASN A 111 -1.63 -0.96 -16.33
CA ASN A 111 -1.34 0.47 -16.44
C ASN A 111 -0.27 0.93 -15.45
N PHE A 112 -0.14 0.26 -14.30
CA PHE A 112 0.93 0.51 -13.34
C PHE A 112 2.30 0.19 -13.92
N LEU A 113 2.47 -0.96 -14.58
CA LEU A 113 3.72 -1.33 -15.24
C LEU A 113 4.09 -0.36 -16.36
N LEU A 114 3.11 0.07 -17.16
CA LEU A 114 3.33 1.07 -18.21
C LEU A 114 3.77 2.41 -17.62
N ALA A 115 3.19 2.82 -16.48
CA ALA A 115 3.61 4.03 -15.76
C ALA A 115 5.05 3.91 -15.25
N LEU A 116 5.41 2.77 -14.63
CA LEU A 116 6.76 2.53 -14.14
C LEU A 116 7.79 2.52 -15.27
N ARG A 117 7.45 1.84 -16.38
CA ARG A 117 8.29 1.80 -17.58
C ARG A 117 8.48 3.18 -18.21
N SER A 118 7.43 4.03 -18.23
CA SER A 118 7.54 5.40 -18.75
C SER A 118 8.47 6.28 -17.93
N ILE A 119 8.47 6.13 -16.60
CA ILE A 119 9.42 6.81 -15.70
C ILE A 119 10.84 6.40 -16.04
N TRP A 120 11.07 5.10 -16.19
CA TRP A 120 12.38 4.57 -16.51
C TRP A 120 12.92 5.12 -17.84
N PHE A 121 12.09 5.13 -18.88
CA PHE A 121 12.50 5.71 -20.17
C PHE A 121 12.83 7.20 -20.11
N GLN A 122 12.16 7.96 -19.25
CA GLN A 122 12.42 9.39 -19.07
C GLN A 122 13.74 9.67 -18.34
N THR A 123 14.25 8.75 -17.52
CA THR A 123 15.55 8.91 -16.85
C THR A 123 16.74 8.76 -17.78
N GLY A 124 16.55 8.26 -19.01
CA GLY A 124 17.61 8.08 -20.00
C GLY A 124 18.65 7.01 -19.66
N LEU A 125 18.49 6.32 -18.54
CA LEU A 125 19.38 5.24 -18.08
C LEU A 125 19.10 3.96 -18.89
N LYS A 126 19.98 3.65 -19.85
CA LYS A 126 19.90 2.42 -20.65
C LYS A 126 20.55 1.24 -19.92
N TRP A 127 19.91 0.73 -18.90
CA TRP A 127 20.36 -0.50 -18.26
C TRP A 127 19.58 -1.68 -18.83
N ASN A 128 20.23 -2.53 -19.61
CA ASN A 128 19.65 -3.74 -20.22
C ASN A 128 19.00 -4.66 -19.19
N TRP A 129 19.52 -4.66 -17.94
CA TRP A 129 18.95 -5.45 -16.84
C TRP A 129 17.53 -4.99 -16.48
N MET A 130 17.27 -3.69 -16.47
CA MET A 130 15.94 -3.13 -16.17
C MET A 130 14.94 -3.41 -17.30
N GLU A 131 15.37 -3.39 -18.55
CA GLU A 131 14.49 -3.76 -19.68
C GLU A 131 14.10 -5.24 -19.59
N ASN A 132 15.05 -6.13 -19.28
CA ASN A 132 14.77 -7.54 -19.06
C ASN A 132 13.84 -7.78 -17.86
N PHE A 133 14.00 -6.99 -16.79
CA PHE A 133 13.11 -7.04 -15.63
C PHE A 133 11.67 -6.63 -15.97
N PHE A 134 11.48 -5.55 -16.73
CA PHE A 134 10.15 -5.13 -17.18
C PHE A 134 9.52 -6.13 -18.14
N LEU A 135 10.29 -6.74 -19.03
CA LEU A 135 9.82 -7.81 -19.91
C LEU A 135 9.39 -9.04 -19.10
N PHE A 136 10.18 -9.43 -18.09
CA PHE A 136 9.84 -10.53 -17.20
C PHE A 136 8.54 -10.26 -16.43
N LEU A 137 8.36 -9.05 -15.89
CA LEU A 137 7.14 -8.65 -15.20
C LEU A 137 5.92 -8.66 -16.13
N ASP A 138 6.05 -8.13 -17.36
CA ASP A 138 4.96 -8.12 -18.35
C ASP A 138 4.56 -9.55 -18.73
N MET A 139 5.53 -10.43 -18.98
CA MET A 139 5.27 -11.86 -19.20
C MET A 139 4.57 -12.50 -18.00
N THR A 140 5.09 -12.29 -16.79
CA THR A 140 4.52 -12.89 -15.58
C THR A 140 3.06 -12.47 -15.38
N LEU A 141 2.75 -11.17 -15.54
CA LEU A 141 1.39 -10.68 -15.39
C LEU A 141 0.45 -11.15 -16.51
N ARG A 142 0.97 -11.42 -17.68
CA ARG A 142 0.21 -11.95 -18.81
C ARG A 142 -0.09 -13.44 -18.67
N PHE A 143 0.87 -14.20 -18.13
CA PHE A 143 0.72 -15.65 -17.94
C PHE A 143 0.00 -16.02 -16.64
N TYR A 144 0.08 -15.19 -15.60
CA TYR A 144 -0.54 -15.48 -14.31
C TYR A 144 -2.04 -15.78 -14.37
N PRO A 145 -2.89 -15.02 -15.11
CA PRO A 145 -4.32 -15.33 -15.24
C PRO A 145 -4.61 -16.63 -16.00
N SER A 146 -3.74 -17.03 -16.93
CA SER A 146 -3.90 -18.31 -17.65
C SER A 146 -3.57 -19.49 -16.76
N LEU A 147 -2.49 -19.41 -15.99
CA LEU A 147 -2.11 -20.45 -15.03
C LEU A 147 -3.18 -20.62 -13.94
N GLN A 148 -3.73 -19.53 -13.44
CA GLN A 148 -4.78 -19.60 -12.41
C GLN A 148 -6.06 -20.27 -12.92
N ARG A 149 -6.40 -20.13 -14.19
CA ARG A 149 -7.54 -20.81 -14.82
C ARG A 149 -7.31 -22.31 -14.94
N ASP A 150 -6.11 -22.73 -15.30
CA ASP A 150 -5.76 -24.15 -15.50
C ASP A 150 -5.64 -24.93 -14.18
N TRP A 151 -5.50 -24.23 -13.02
CA TRP A 151 -5.47 -24.85 -11.70
C TRP A 151 -6.84 -25.01 -11.03
N ILE A 152 -7.89 -24.40 -11.58
CA ILE A 152 -9.27 -24.43 -11.04
C ILE A 152 -10.13 -25.44 -11.81
N THR A 153 -9.67 -25.93 -12.95
CA THR A 153 -10.30 -27.01 -13.71
C THR A 153 -9.72 -28.36 -13.33
#